data_2762bf905dd3816fb14ff5c2f6b0d6b9
#
_entry.id   2762bf905dd3816fb14ff5c2f6b0d6b9
#
_cell.length_a   1.000
_cell.length_b   1.000
_cell.length_c   1.000
_cell.angle_alpha   90.00
_cell.angle_beta   90.00
_cell.angle_gamma   90.00
#
_symmetry.space_group_name_H-M   'P 1'
#
loop_
_entity.id
_entity.type
_entity.pdbx_description
1 polymer ?
#
loop_
_entity_poly.entity_id
_entity_poly.type
_entity_poly.pdbx_seq_one_letter_code
_entity_poly.pdbx_strand_id
1 'polypeptide(L)'
;MAEEKPLTIVIAADTYLPNVNGAAMFCYRLATEMHARGHRVHVLAVRGDDGKTFTEIRDEAIVHRLKSHSVPTHEYFRIVAPWEVNRQIDKLLADIKPDVIHAQSHYMIGQRSVGWAKKNKVRSVATNHFMPENLDPFLPFPQWFKRIVAHNSWKDMGKIFGRADAVTTPTPLAAKAMRERAKLMNVLPLSNGIEVGNYELAPGEQIIKNDFPTILFVGRLAVEKNIHELIEALPLMTQVPDAIIEIVGGGEQRVHLEKIADDLGIRDRVRFLGLVSDEELRQAYLRCDVFCQPGTAELQSLVTLEALSASRPVVLANAMALPHLVDEGVNGYMFKPGDRQDLADKLDRILALSEDERAKLGQAGHRKVMNHAQRKTMDSFEALYRGEKVSTH
;
A
#
# COMPACT_ATOMS: atom_id res chain seq x y z
N MET A 1 -28.88 11.14 -17.98
CA MET A 1 -27.48 10.81 -18.27
C MET A 1 -27.52 9.59 -19.15
N ALA A 2 -26.83 9.58 -20.30
CA ALA A 2 -26.75 8.36 -21.10
C ALA A 2 -26.05 7.30 -20.26
N GLU A 3 -26.62 6.09 -20.15
CA GLU A 3 -25.93 4.96 -19.50
C GLU A 3 -24.62 4.71 -20.25
N GLU A 4 -23.51 4.89 -19.55
CA GLU A 4 -22.21 4.63 -20.14
C GLU A 4 -22.05 3.14 -20.38
N LYS A 5 -21.60 2.77 -21.59
CA LYS A 5 -21.45 1.36 -21.98
C LYS A 5 -20.50 0.63 -21.02
N PRO A 6 -20.91 -0.54 -20.48
CA PRO A 6 -20.02 -1.40 -19.72
C PRO A 6 -18.77 -1.79 -20.50
N LEU A 7 -17.62 -1.80 -19.82
CA LEU A 7 -16.33 -2.21 -20.38
C LEU A 7 -16.00 -3.64 -19.97
N THR A 8 -15.24 -4.34 -20.82
CA THR A 8 -14.53 -5.57 -20.45
C THR A 8 -13.10 -5.19 -20.03
N ILE A 9 -12.82 -5.29 -18.74
CA ILE A 9 -11.56 -4.86 -18.10
C ILE A 9 -10.73 -6.10 -17.77
N VAL A 10 -9.45 -6.10 -18.16
CA VAL A 10 -8.48 -7.10 -17.69
C VAL A 10 -7.49 -6.46 -16.77
N ILE A 11 -7.43 -6.89 -15.52
CA ILE A 11 -6.40 -6.52 -14.52
C ILE A 11 -5.28 -7.56 -14.58
N ALA A 12 -4.09 -7.14 -14.99
CA ALA A 12 -2.91 -8.00 -15.09
C ALA A 12 -2.00 -7.79 -13.87
N ALA A 13 -2.04 -8.71 -12.92
CA ALA A 13 -1.43 -8.57 -11.60
C ALA A 13 -0.48 -9.73 -11.28
N ASP A 14 0.77 -9.44 -10.93
CA ASP A 14 1.70 -10.47 -10.43
C ASP A 14 1.42 -10.86 -8.97
N THR A 15 0.51 -10.17 -8.28
CA THR A 15 0.01 -10.51 -6.94
C THR A 15 -1.48 -10.22 -6.83
N TYR A 16 -2.23 -11.15 -6.27
CA TYR A 16 -3.68 -11.06 -6.04
C TYR A 16 -4.07 -11.95 -4.87
N LEU A 17 -5.28 -11.80 -4.30
CA LEU A 17 -5.75 -12.70 -3.24
C LEU A 17 -5.55 -14.18 -3.60
N PRO A 18 -5.13 -15.05 -2.67
CA PRO A 18 -5.10 -14.87 -1.22
C PRO A 18 -3.84 -14.15 -0.68
N ASN A 19 -2.93 -13.68 -1.52
CA ASN A 19 -1.77 -12.91 -1.06
C ASN A 19 -2.22 -11.57 -0.46
N VAL A 20 -1.85 -11.31 0.79
CA VAL A 20 -2.23 -10.08 1.50
C VAL A 20 -1.04 -9.11 1.50
N ASN A 21 -1.04 -8.21 0.53
CA ASN A 21 -0.12 -7.06 0.47
C ASN A 21 -0.83 -5.86 -0.19
N GLY A 22 -0.26 -4.66 -0.09
CA GLY A 22 -0.89 -3.43 -0.56
C GLY A 22 -1.30 -3.46 -2.04
N ALA A 23 -0.48 -4.05 -2.92
CA ALA A 23 -0.79 -4.16 -4.36
C ALA A 23 -1.93 -5.17 -4.61
N ALA A 24 -1.91 -6.33 -3.94
CA ALA A 24 -2.98 -7.34 -4.08
C ALA A 24 -4.33 -6.79 -3.59
N MET A 25 -4.34 -6.10 -2.45
CA MET A 25 -5.55 -5.46 -1.91
C MET A 25 -6.06 -4.34 -2.80
N PHE A 26 -5.17 -3.55 -3.40
CA PHE A 26 -5.58 -2.57 -4.41
C PHE A 26 -6.24 -3.23 -5.63
N CYS A 27 -5.62 -4.28 -6.18
CA CYS A 27 -6.18 -5.02 -7.32
C CYS A 27 -7.56 -5.60 -7.00
N TYR A 28 -7.73 -6.16 -5.81
CA TYR A 28 -9.00 -6.70 -5.34
C TYR A 28 -10.07 -5.60 -5.24
N ARG A 29 -9.78 -4.49 -4.56
CA ARG A 29 -10.71 -3.35 -4.43
C ARG A 29 -11.06 -2.74 -5.79
N LEU A 30 -10.07 -2.61 -6.69
CA LEU A 30 -10.31 -2.14 -8.05
C LEU A 30 -11.25 -3.08 -8.82
N ALA A 31 -11.04 -4.40 -8.72
CA ALA A 31 -11.91 -5.39 -9.36
C ALA A 31 -13.33 -5.32 -8.82
N THR A 32 -13.48 -5.30 -7.49
CA THR A 32 -14.79 -5.21 -6.80
C THR A 32 -15.55 -3.95 -7.22
N GLU A 33 -14.89 -2.80 -7.20
CA GLU A 33 -15.53 -1.53 -7.53
C GLU A 33 -15.90 -1.44 -9.01
N MET A 34 -15.03 -1.88 -9.93
CA MET A 34 -15.35 -1.89 -11.35
C MET A 34 -16.49 -2.88 -11.67
N HIS A 35 -16.53 -4.02 -10.98
CA HIS A 35 -17.66 -4.96 -11.10
C HIS A 35 -18.96 -4.34 -10.57
N ALA A 36 -18.95 -3.69 -9.42
CA ALA A 36 -20.11 -3.01 -8.85
C ALA A 36 -20.66 -1.88 -9.76
N ARG A 37 -19.80 -1.26 -10.58
CA ARG A 37 -20.18 -0.28 -11.60
C ARG A 37 -20.73 -0.91 -12.90
N GLY A 38 -20.87 -2.23 -12.94
CA GLY A 38 -21.46 -2.98 -14.05
C GLY A 38 -20.46 -3.37 -15.16
N HIS A 39 -19.16 -3.20 -14.94
CA HIS A 39 -18.13 -3.66 -15.87
C HIS A 39 -17.92 -5.18 -15.76
N ARG A 40 -17.47 -5.80 -16.85
CA ARG A 40 -17.02 -7.18 -16.86
C ARG A 40 -15.54 -7.25 -16.51
N VAL A 41 -15.21 -7.77 -15.32
CA VAL A 41 -13.84 -7.79 -14.83
C VAL A 41 -13.23 -9.17 -14.93
N HIS A 42 -12.02 -9.23 -15.51
CA HIS A 42 -11.15 -10.39 -15.53
C HIS A 42 -9.82 -10.06 -14.83
N VAL A 43 -9.29 -10.99 -14.07
CA VAL A 43 -7.97 -10.83 -13.43
C VAL A 43 -7.04 -11.94 -13.94
N LEU A 44 -5.87 -11.55 -14.45
CA LEU A 44 -4.77 -12.47 -14.72
C LEU A 44 -3.83 -12.40 -13.53
N ALA A 45 -3.66 -13.49 -12.79
CA ALA A 45 -2.85 -13.52 -11.58
C ALA A 45 -2.01 -14.79 -11.48
N VAL A 46 -0.96 -14.76 -10.67
CA VAL A 46 -0.19 -15.95 -10.36
C VAL A 46 -1.04 -16.94 -9.55
N ARG A 47 -0.79 -18.22 -9.75
CA ARG A 47 -1.32 -19.28 -8.89
C ARG A 47 -0.56 -19.30 -7.56
N GLY A 48 -1.24 -19.57 -6.46
CA GLY A 48 -0.64 -19.58 -5.11
C GLY A 48 0.11 -20.88 -4.77
N ASP A 49 -0.05 -21.94 -5.58
CA ASP A 49 0.54 -23.25 -5.41
C ASP A 49 1.16 -23.78 -6.72
N ASP A 50 1.81 -24.92 -6.69
CA ASP A 50 2.34 -25.56 -7.87
C ASP A 50 1.23 -26.34 -8.59
N GLY A 51 1.01 -26.03 -9.86
CA GLY A 51 -0.03 -26.68 -10.64
C GLY A 51 -0.26 -26.03 -12.00
N LYS A 52 -1.23 -26.58 -12.75
CA LYS A 52 -1.61 -26.04 -14.06
C LYS A 52 -2.46 -24.79 -13.92
N THR A 53 -2.43 -23.94 -14.94
CA THR A 53 -3.32 -22.78 -15.07
C THR A 53 -4.79 -23.21 -14.97
N PHE A 54 -5.61 -22.46 -14.25
CA PHE A 54 -7.06 -22.66 -14.12
C PHE A 54 -7.79 -21.33 -14.04
N THR A 55 -9.11 -21.38 -14.18
CA THR A 55 -9.99 -20.20 -14.04
C THR A 55 -10.96 -20.46 -12.90
N GLU A 56 -11.17 -19.48 -12.05
CA GLU A 56 -12.17 -19.47 -10.98
C GLU A 56 -13.11 -18.26 -11.16
N ILE A 57 -14.36 -18.45 -10.79
CA ILE A 57 -15.36 -17.37 -10.75
C ILE A 57 -15.46 -16.92 -9.30
N ARG A 58 -15.23 -15.63 -9.07
CA ARG A 58 -15.36 -14.97 -7.77
C ARG A 58 -16.43 -13.90 -7.88
N ASP A 59 -16.87 -13.37 -6.75
CA ASP A 59 -17.92 -12.35 -6.73
C ASP A 59 -17.49 -11.08 -7.48
N GLU A 60 -16.20 -10.72 -7.38
CA GLU A 60 -15.64 -9.49 -7.95
C GLU A 60 -15.11 -9.64 -9.39
N ALA A 61 -14.76 -10.87 -9.83
CA ALA A 61 -14.13 -11.06 -11.14
C ALA A 61 -14.05 -12.53 -11.58
N ILE A 62 -13.79 -12.74 -12.87
CA ILE A 62 -13.31 -14.01 -13.40
C ILE A 62 -11.78 -14.04 -13.30
N VAL A 63 -11.25 -14.86 -12.40
CA VAL A 63 -9.80 -14.89 -12.11
C VAL A 63 -9.13 -16.05 -12.84
N HIS A 64 -8.13 -15.74 -13.67
CA HIS A 64 -7.31 -16.67 -14.40
C HIS A 64 -5.98 -16.87 -13.66
N ARG A 65 -5.82 -18.02 -12.98
CA ARG A 65 -4.63 -18.39 -12.21
C ARG A 65 -3.59 -19.01 -13.11
N LEU A 66 -2.54 -18.27 -13.40
CA LEU A 66 -1.45 -18.73 -14.27
C LEU A 66 -0.46 -19.59 -13.49
N LYS A 67 0.03 -20.66 -14.14
CA LYS A 67 1.09 -21.50 -13.58
C LYS A 67 2.25 -20.65 -13.09
N SER A 68 2.74 -20.94 -11.90
CA SER A 68 3.81 -20.19 -11.23
C SER A 68 4.75 -21.13 -10.50
N HIS A 69 5.91 -20.62 -10.13
CA HIS A 69 6.94 -21.34 -9.39
C HIS A 69 7.31 -20.57 -8.13
N SER A 70 7.53 -21.27 -7.02
CA SER A 70 8.01 -20.69 -5.77
C SER A 70 9.44 -20.17 -5.92
N VAL A 71 9.75 -19.09 -5.21
CA VAL A 71 11.11 -18.55 -5.10
C VAL A 71 11.69 -19.00 -3.75
N PRO A 72 12.78 -19.79 -3.74
CA PRO A 72 13.31 -20.38 -2.50
C PRO A 72 13.68 -19.37 -1.40
N THR A 73 13.96 -18.13 -1.79
CA THR A 73 14.36 -17.05 -0.88
C THR A 73 13.20 -16.22 -0.35
N HIS A 74 11.95 -16.51 -0.79
CA HIS A 74 10.80 -15.70 -0.43
C HIS A 74 9.50 -16.51 -0.42
N GLU A 75 8.95 -16.76 0.75
CA GLU A 75 7.79 -17.64 0.97
C GLU A 75 6.52 -17.21 0.20
N TYR A 76 6.30 -15.89 0.07
CA TYR A 76 5.08 -15.35 -0.53
C TYR A 76 5.25 -14.85 -1.96
N PHE A 77 6.46 -14.92 -2.52
CA PHE A 77 6.73 -14.45 -3.87
C PHE A 77 6.82 -15.61 -4.84
N ARG A 78 6.04 -15.56 -5.91
CA ARG A 78 6.02 -16.56 -6.97
C ARG A 78 6.30 -15.92 -8.31
N ILE A 79 6.99 -16.62 -9.18
CA ILE A 79 7.33 -16.18 -10.52
C ILE A 79 6.63 -17.02 -11.59
N VAL A 80 6.38 -16.41 -12.71
CA VAL A 80 5.79 -17.03 -13.90
C VAL A 80 6.89 -17.18 -14.96
N ALA A 81 7.10 -18.40 -15.46
CA ALA A 81 8.07 -18.60 -16.53
C ALA A 81 7.47 -18.16 -17.88
N PRO A 82 8.08 -17.17 -18.58
CA PRO A 82 7.51 -16.60 -19.80
C PRO A 82 7.23 -17.64 -20.90
N TRP A 83 8.08 -18.64 -21.05
CA TRP A 83 7.92 -19.72 -22.04
C TRP A 83 6.74 -20.67 -21.74
N GLU A 84 6.27 -20.71 -20.48
CA GLU A 84 5.12 -21.52 -20.07
C GLU A 84 3.80 -20.77 -20.25
N VAL A 85 3.77 -19.46 -19.98
CA VAL A 85 2.51 -18.72 -19.82
C VAL A 85 2.23 -17.68 -20.91
N ASN A 86 3.24 -17.22 -21.65
CA ASN A 86 3.03 -16.16 -22.65
C ASN A 86 1.98 -16.51 -23.71
N ARG A 87 1.98 -17.76 -24.19
CA ARG A 87 0.97 -18.23 -25.16
C ARG A 87 -0.41 -18.33 -24.52
N GLN A 88 -0.49 -18.68 -23.23
CA GLN A 88 -1.75 -18.76 -22.50
C GLN A 88 -2.33 -17.36 -22.26
N ILE A 89 -1.49 -16.39 -21.88
CA ILE A 89 -1.92 -14.99 -21.75
C ILE A 89 -2.46 -14.46 -23.08
N ASP A 90 -1.72 -14.68 -24.18
CA ASP A 90 -2.16 -14.23 -25.51
C ASP A 90 -3.51 -14.82 -25.91
N LYS A 91 -3.70 -16.13 -25.65
CA LYS A 91 -4.95 -16.83 -25.92
C LYS A 91 -6.09 -16.29 -25.06
N LEU A 92 -5.86 -16.16 -23.74
CA LEU A 92 -6.87 -15.60 -22.81
C LEU A 92 -7.29 -14.20 -23.23
N LEU A 93 -6.34 -13.31 -23.56
CA LEU A 93 -6.65 -11.94 -23.99
C LEU A 93 -7.40 -11.92 -25.33
N ALA A 94 -7.06 -12.83 -26.27
CA ALA A 94 -7.77 -12.96 -27.55
C ALA A 94 -9.20 -13.49 -27.37
N ASP A 95 -9.43 -14.41 -26.43
CA ASP A 95 -10.74 -14.99 -26.12
C ASP A 95 -11.62 -13.99 -25.33
N ILE A 96 -11.04 -13.25 -24.37
CA ILE A 96 -11.74 -12.26 -23.55
C ILE A 96 -12.15 -11.02 -24.37
N LYS A 97 -11.31 -10.59 -25.32
CA LYS A 97 -11.46 -9.37 -26.14
C LYS A 97 -11.67 -8.13 -25.27
N PRO A 98 -10.70 -7.78 -24.42
CA PRO A 98 -10.83 -6.66 -23.49
C PRO A 98 -10.94 -5.31 -24.21
N ASP A 99 -11.75 -4.41 -23.66
CA ASP A 99 -11.76 -2.99 -24.05
C ASP A 99 -10.54 -2.26 -23.47
N VAL A 100 -10.10 -2.68 -22.29
CA VAL A 100 -8.92 -2.11 -21.59
C VAL A 100 -8.16 -3.17 -20.82
N ILE A 101 -6.83 -3.01 -20.77
CA ILE A 101 -5.93 -3.81 -19.94
C ILE A 101 -5.26 -2.89 -18.92
N HIS A 102 -5.37 -3.23 -17.62
CA HIS A 102 -4.70 -2.52 -16.55
C HIS A 102 -3.58 -3.38 -15.94
N ALA A 103 -2.33 -3.08 -16.27
CA ALA A 103 -1.17 -3.76 -15.72
C ALA A 103 -0.77 -3.15 -14.38
N GLN A 104 -0.61 -4.00 -13.35
CA GLN A 104 -0.29 -3.59 -11.98
C GLN A 104 1.22 -3.67 -11.66
N SER A 105 2.02 -4.10 -12.62
CA SER A 105 3.46 -4.16 -12.54
C SER A 105 4.10 -4.18 -13.93
N HIS A 106 5.40 -3.92 -14.00
CA HIS A 106 6.19 -4.10 -15.23
C HIS A 106 6.80 -5.50 -15.35
N TYR A 107 6.50 -6.40 -14.40
CA TYR A 107 6.98 -7.77 -14.42
C TYR A 107 6.15 -8.64 -15.37
N MET A 108 6.34 -9.94 -15.31
CA MET A 108 5.99 -10.93 -16.33
C MET A 108 4.57 -10.85 -16.89
N ILE A 109 3.54 -10.85 -16.03
CA ILE A 109 2.16 -10.79 -16.48
C ILE A 109 1.84 -9.40 -17.06
N GLY A 110 2.22 -8.35 -16.34
CA GLY A 110 2.02 -6.96 -16.77
C GLY A 110 2.78 -6.67 -18.08
N GLN A 111 4.05 -7.07 -18.17
CA GLN A 111 4.85 -6.91 -19.39
C GLN A 111 4.20 -7.53 -20.63
N ARG A 112 3.74 -8.79 -20.49
CA ARG A 112 3.10 -9.49 -21.61
C ARG A 112 1.80 -8.84 -22.00
N SER A 113 1.00 -8.47 -21.03
CA SER A 113 -0.32 -7.87 -21.23
C SER A 113 -0.25 -6.49 -21.90
N VAL A 114 0.65 -5.62 -21.45
CA VAL A 114 0.91 -4.31 -22.11
C VAL A 114 1.43 -4.49 -23.53
N GLY A 115 2.35 -5.46 -23.74
CA GLY A 115 2.86 -5.79 -25.07
C GLY A 115 1.77 -6.25 -26.02
N TRP A 116 0.87 -7.11 -25.55
CA TRP A 116 -0.28 -7.60 -26.31
C TRP A 116 -1.27 -6.45 -26.63
N ALA A 117 -1.58 -5.61 -25.64
CA ALA A 117 -2.46 -4.45 -25.80
C ALA A 117 -1.94 -3.53 -26.92
N LYS A 118 -0.65 -3.17 -26.88
CA LYS A 118 -0.02 -2.33 -27.91
C LYS A 118 -0.14 -2.93 -29.30
N LYS A 119 0.14 -4.26 -29.44
CA LYS A 119 0.07 -4.98 -30.72
C LYS A 119 -1.36 -5.01 -31.29
N ASN A 120 -2.35 -5.18 -30.42
CA ASN A 120 -3.75 -5.33 -30.82
C ASN A 120 -4.55 -4.01 -30.77
N LYS A 121 -3.89 -2.88 -30.48
CA LYS A 121 -4.51 -1.55 -30.37
C LYS A 121 -5.62 -1.49 -29.31
N VAL A 122 -5.47 -2.25 -28.25
CA VAL A 122 -6.32 -2.23 -27.06
C VAL A 122 -5.77 -1.19 -26.09
N ARG A 123 -6.65 -0.40 -25.50
CA ARG A 123 -6.26 0.61 -24.51
C ARG A 123 -5.58 -0.05 -23.30
N SER A 124 -4.54 0.60 -22.78
CA SER A 124 -3.80 0.08 -21.65
C SER A 124 -3.45 1.15 -20.63
N VAL A 125 -3.64 0.81 -19.35
CA VAL A 125 -3.20 1.58 -18.19
C VAL A 125 -2.14 0.76 -17.46
N ALA A 126 -1.12 1.40 -16.92
CA ALA A 126 -0.08 0.74 -16.15
C ALA A 126 0.12 1.46 -14.81
N THR A 127 -0.03 0.74 -13.70
CA THR A 127 0.19 1.27 -12.35
C THR A 127 1.42 0.64 -11.72
N ASN A 128 2.29 1.48 -11.16
CA ASN A 128 3.45 1.02 -10.40
C ASN A 128 3.13 1.04 -8.90
N HIS A 129 3.24 -0.12 -8.25
CA HIS A 129 3.09 -0.29 -6.80
C HIS A 129 4.41 -0.59 -6.10
N PHE A 130 5.54 -0.54 -6.81
CA PHE A 130 6.79 -1.06 -6.29
C PHE A 130 7.99 -0.24 -6.77
N MET A 131 8.90 0.06 -5.85
CA MET A 131 10.18 0.66 -6.17
C MET A 131 11.24 -0.45 -6.23
N PRO A 132 12.12 -0.49 -7.27
CA PRO A 132 13.16 -1.51 -7.36
C PRO A 132 14.04 -1.64 -6.12
N GLU A 133 14.26 -0.55 -5.40
CA GLU A 133 15.02 -0.51 -4.15
C GLU A 133 14.35 -1.26 -3.00
N ASN A 134 13.04 -1.50 -3.06
CA ASN A 134 12.34 -2.31 -2.07
C ASN A 134 12.75 -3.79 -2.09
N LEU A 135 13.46 -4.24 -3.15
CA LEU A 135 14.07 -5.57 -3.22
C LEU A 135 15.38 -5.68 -2.43
N ASP A 136 16.04 -4.56 -2.11
CA ASP A 136 17.38 -4.54 -1.51
C ASP A 136 17.52 -5.41 -0.24
N PRO A 137 16.55 -5.41 0.71
CA PRO A 137 16.61 -6.27 1.89
C PRO A 137 16.57 -7.77 1.58
N PHE A 138 15.93 -8.15 0.46
CA PHE A 138 15.70 -9.56 0.09
C PHE A 138 16.77 -10.12 -0.84
N LEU A 139 17.69 -9.29 -1.33
CA LEU A 139 18.75 -9.72 -2.23
C LEU A 139 20.05 -9.97 -1.44
N PRO A 140 20.55 -11.24 -1.37
CA PRO A 140 21.76 -11.59 -0.64
C PRO A 140 23.03 -11.21 -1.43
N PHE A 141 23.04 -10.02 -2.06
CA PHE A 141 24.12 -9.59 -2.94
C PHE A 141 24.78 -8.30 -2.43
N PRO A 142 26.06 -8.03 -2.82
CA PRO A 142 26.74 -6.78 -2.52
C PRO A 142 26.01 -5.56 -3.09
N GLN A 143 26.15 -4.39 -2.44
CA GLN A 143 25.45 -3.15 -2.80
C GLN A 143 25.65 -2.71 -4.28
N TRP A 144 26.86 -2.93 -4.82
CA TRP A 144 27.11 -2.61 -6.23
C TRP A 144 26.24 -3.44 -7.18
N PHE A 145 26.01 -4.73 -6.86
CA PHE A 145 25.15 -5.59 -7.67
C PHE A 145 23.67 -5.20 -7.52
N LYS A 146 23.20 -4.89 -6.30
CA LYS A 146 21.85 -4.38 -6.05
C LYS A 146 21.56 -3.12 -6.86
N ARG A 147 22.53 -2.19 -6.96
CA ARG A 147 22.42 -0.99 -7.82
C ARG A 147 22.26 -1.33 -9.30
N ILE A 148 22.94 -2.35 -9.80
CA ILE A 148 22.80 -2.80 -11.20
C ILE A 148 21.39 -3.38 -11.42
N VAL A 149 20.91 -4.22 -10.49
CA VAL A 149 19.56 -4.80 -10.55
C VAL A 149 18.51 -3.69 -10.53
N ALA A 150 18.60 -2.74 -9.61
CA ALA A 150 17.68 -1.62 -9.53
C ALA A 150 17.71 -0.76 -10.81
N HIS A 151 18.90 -0.44 -11.33
CA HIS A 151 19.05 0.33 -12.58
C HIS A 151 18.37 -0.37 -13.76
N ASN A 152 18.59 -1.68 -13.93
CA ASN A 152 17.98 -2.45 -15.00
C ASN A 152 16.45 -2.55 -14.83
N SER A 153 15.97 -2.73 -13.61
CA SER A 153 14.53 -2.75 -13.31
C SER A 153 13.85 -1.41 -13.66
N TRP A 154 14.49 -0.26 -13.35
CA TRP A 154 14.02 1.05 -13.76
C TRP A 154 13.97 1.21 -15.29
N LYS A 155 15.01 0.75 -15.99
CA LYS A 155 15.08 0.79 -17.44
C LYS A 155 13.99 -0.08 -18.09
N ASP A 156 13.76 -1.29 -17.55
CA ASP A 156 12.72 -2.19 -18.04
C ASP A 156 11.32 -1.63 -17.77
N MET A 157 11.09 -1.04 -16.59
CA MET A 157 9.86 -0.32 -16.27
C MET A 157 9.59 0.77 -17.32
N GLY A 158 10.58 1.60 -17.63
CA GLY A 158 10.47 2.64 -18.65
C GLY A 158 10.11 2.10 -20.02
N LYS A 159 10.77 1.01 -20.44
CA LYS A 159 10.53 0.35 -21.72
C LYS A 159 9.13 -0.27 -21.81
N ILE A 160 8.64 -0.86 -20.73
CA ILE A 160 7.37 -1.60 -20.69
C ILE A 160 6.21 -0.62 -20.52
N PHE A 161 6.24 0.21 -19.48
CA PHE A 161 5.19 1.17 -19.19
C PHE A 161 5.12 2.31 -20.21
N GLY A 162 6.23 2.66 -20.87
CA GLY A 162 6.22 3.60 -21.98
C GLY A 162 5.42 3.15 -23.22
N ARG A 163 4.90 1.92 -23.23
CA ARG A 163 3.98 1.41 -24.26
C ARG A 163 2.52 1.58 -23.90
N ALA A 164 2.22 1.81 -22.60
CA ALA A 164 0.85 2.01 -22.12
C ALA A 164 0.34 3.42 -22.49
N ASP A 165 -0.99 3.54 -22.61
CA ASP A 165 -1.65 4.81 -22.95
C ASP A 165 -1.70 5.77 -21.75
N ALA A 166 -1.74 5.22 -20.53
CA ALA A 166 -1.61 5.98 -19.29
C ALA A 166 -0.74 5.23 -18.28
N VAL A 167 0.06 5.98 -17.53
CA VAL A 167 0.92 5.43 -16.47
C VAL A 167 0.61 6.14 -15.16
N THR A 168 0.38 5.35 -14.11
CA THR A 168 0.05 5.87 -12.78
C THR A 168 0.96 5.29 -11.69
N THR A 169 0.99 5.94 -10.55
CA THR A 169 1.65 5.48 -9.33
C THR A 169 1.00 6.18 -8.12
N PRO A 170 1.00 5.59 -6.90
CA PRO A 170 0.18 6.11 -5.82
C PRO A 170 0.59 7.48 -5.26
N THR A 171 1.82 7.94 -5.49
CA THR A 171 2.30 9.18 -4.86
C THR A 171 3.08 10.09 -5.81
N PRO A 172 3.10 11.42 -5.56
CA PRO A 172 3.91 12.38 -6.32
C PRO A 172 5.41 12.04 -6.27
N LEU A 173 5.93 11.54 -5.14
CA LEU A 173 7.32 11.11 -5.00
C LEU A 173 7.65 9.96 -5.96
N ALA A 174 6.82 8.93 -5.98
CA ALA A 174 6.98 7.80 -6.88
C ALA A 174 6.88 8.25 -8.35
N ALA A 175 5.97 9.15 -8.68
CA ALA A 175 5.86 9.71 -10.02
C ALA A 175 7.14 10.48 -10.42
N LYS A 176 7.73 11.25 -9.49
CA LYS A 176 9.02 11.91 -9.71
C LYS A 176 10.13 10.90 -9.96
N ALA A 177 10.25 9.86 -9.14
CA ALA A 177 11.26 8.81 -9.33
C ALA A 177 11.10 8.09 -10.67
N MET A 178 9.86 7.78 -11.10
CA MET A 178 9.58 7.17 -12.40
C MET A 178 9.97 8.10 -13.57
N ARG A 179 9.72 9.40 -13.45
CA ARG A 179 10.15 10.38 -14.46
C ARG A 179 11.68 10.45 -14.57
N GLU A 180 12.36 10.51 -13.45
CA GLU A 180 13.83 10.67 -13.39
C GLU A 180 14.59 9.40 -13.78
N ARG A 181 14.15 8.23 -13.28
CA ARG A 181 14.89 6.96 -13.39
C ARG A 181 14.40 6.07 -14.52
N ALA A 182 13.08 5.94 -14.70
CA ALA A 182 12.48 5.17 -15.79
C ALA A 182 12.27 6.00 -17.08
N LYS A 183 12.51 7.33 -17.04
CA LYS A 183 12.31 8.26 -18.17
C LYS A 183 10.87 8.29 -18.69
N LEU A 184 9.90 8.07 -17.81
CA LEU A 184 8.46 8.15 -18.10
C LEU A 184 7.97 9.56 -17.82
N MET A 185 7.70 10.36 -18.85
CA MET A 185 7.38 11.79 -18.67
C MET A 185 5.97 12.03 -18.10
N ASN A 186 4.99 11.26 -18.58
CA ASN A 186 3.56 11.43 -18.24
C ASN A 186 3.11 10.40 -17.20
N VAL A 187 3.62 10.50 -15.97
CA VAL A 187 3.20 9.66 -14.87
C VAL A 187 2.23 10.44 -13.99
N LEU A 188 1.03 9.91 -13.80
CA LEU A 188 -0.03 10.50 -12.99
C LEU A 188 0.05 9.95 -11.56
N PRO A 189 0.22 10.79 -10.54
CA PRO A 189 0.08 10.36 -9.15
C PRO A 189 -1.41 10.18 -8.83
N LEU A 190 -1.85 8.92 -8.73
CA LEU A 190 -3.19 8.56 -8.29
C LEU A 190 -3.10 7.65 -7.06
N SER A 191 -3.65 8.09 -5.96
CA SER A 191 -3.72 7.33 -4.70
C SER A 191 -4.34 5.94 -4.93
N ASN A 192 -3.93 4.95 -4.15
CA ASN A 192 -4.59 3.64 -4.13
C ASN A 192 -6.01 3.69 -3.53
N GLY A 193 -6.39 4.84 -2.99
CA GLY A 193 -7.69 5.05 -2.36
C GLY A 193 -7.86 4.36 -1.01
N ILE A 194 -8.71 4.93 -0.19
CA ILE A 194 -9.13 4.35 1.08
C ILE A 194 -10.62 4.59 1.28
N GLU A 195 -11.31 3.63 1.90
CA GLU A 195 -12.69 3.77 2.33
C GLU A 195 -12.72 4.54 3.66
N VAL A 196 -12.83 5.87 3.57
CA VAL A 196 -12.70 6.77 4.72
C VAL A 196 -13.76 6.46 5.78
N GLY A 197 -15.01 6.21 5.38
CA GLY A 197 -16.13 5.93 6.29
C GLY A 197 -15.94 4.71 7.20
N ASN A 198 -15.08 3.75 6.81
CA ASN A 198 -14.84 2.55 7.62
C ASN A 198 -14.16 2.86 8.96
N TYR A 199 -13.50 4.01 9.08
CA TYR A 199 -12.76 4.42 10.28
C TYR A 199 -13.39 5.61 11.00
N GLU A 200 -14.58 6.02 10.59
CA GLU A 200 -15.35 7.05 11.27
C GLU A 200 -16.18 6.45 12.41
N LEU A 201 -16.46 7.27 13.43
CA LEU A 201 -17.39 6.89 14.50
C LEU A 201 -18.82 6.86 13.97
N ALA A 202 -19.53 5.77 14.19
CA ALA A 202 -20.96 5.71 13.92
C ALA A 202 -21.74 6.61 14.90
N PRO A 203 -22.87 7.18 14.50
CA PRO A 203 -23.71 7.96 15.40
C PRO A 203 -24.11 7.18 16.66
N GLY A 204 -23.73 7.68 17.83
CA GLY A 204 -23.99 7.05 19.12
C GLY A 204 -22.99 5.97 19.55
N GLU A 205 -21.99 5.68 18.73
CA GLU A 205 -20.91 4.77 19.08
C GLU A 205 -19.99 5.40 20.13
N GLN A 206 -19.63 4.63 21.14
CA GLN A 206 -18.69 5.04 22.20
C GLN A 206 -17.37 4.28 22.02
N ILE A 207 -16.27 5.02 22.07
CA ILE A 207 -14.94 4.44 22.06
C ILE A 207 -14.54 4.06 23.48
N ILE A 208 -14.14 2.81 23.68
CA ILE A 208 -13.50 2.37 24.92
C ILE A 208 -12.01 2.69 24.81
N LYS A 209 -11.58 3.79 25.42
CA LYS A 209 -10.16 4.16 25.50
C LYS A 209 -9.41 3.26 26.46
N ASN A 210 -8.10 3.17 26.27
CA ASN A 210 -7.20 2.54 27.24
C ASN A 210 -7.01 3.45 28.46
N ASP A 211 -6.60 2.87 29.60
CA ASP A 211 -6.31 3.62 30.83
C ASP A 211 -5.06 4.52 30.71
N PHE A 212 -4.22 4.26 29.72
CA PHE A 212 -2.97 4.97 29.45
C PHE A 212 -2.96 5.59 28.05
N PRO A 213 -2.28 6.73 27.85
CA PRO A 213 -2.07 7.30 26.53
C PRO A 213 -1.48 6.27 25.56
N THR A 214 -2.11 6.10 24.42
CA THR A 214 -1.82 4.98 23.52
C THR A 214 -1.24 5.44 22.18
N ILE A 215 -0.05 4.91 21.87
CA ILE A 215 0.60 5.01 20.57
C ILE A 215 0.25 3.74 19.79
N LEU A 216 -0.30 3.89 18.58
CA LEU A 216 -0.65 2.76 17.73
C LEU A 216 0.34 2.62 16.57
N PHE A 217 0.81 1.40 16.36
CA PHE A 217 1.42 0.96 15.10
C PHE A 217 0.57 -0.14 14.47
N VAL A 218 0.40 -0.07 13.15
CA VAL A 218 -0.28 -1.10 12.35
C VAL A 218 0.59 -1.48 11.16
N GLY A 219 0.81 -2.78 10.95
CA GLY A 219 1.53 -3.27 9.79
C GLY A 219 2.21 -4.61 9.99
N ARG A 220 2.84 -5.11 8.92
CA ARG A 220 3.67 -6.31 9.00
C ARG A 220 4.90 -6.05 9.87
N LEU A 221 5.22 -6.99 10.76
CA LEU A 221 6.41 -6.87 11.63
C LEU A 221 7.64 -7.34 10.85
N ALA A 222 8.16 -6.44 10.01
CA ALA A 222 9.28 -6.66 9.11
C ALA A 222 10.38 -5.62 9.34
N VAL A 223 11.60 -5.93 8.91
CA VAL A 223 12.79 -5.09 9.17
C VAL A 223 12.60 -3.66 8.64
N GLU A 224 12.04 -3.49 7.45
CA GLU A 224 11.84 -2.19 6.81
C GLU A 224 10.81 -1.29 7.50
N LYS A 225 10.06 -1.84 8.47
CA LYS A 225 9.07 -1.08 9.25
C LYS A 225 9.70 -0.38 10.47
N ASN A 226 10.94 -0.69 10.81
CA ASN A 226 11.73 -0.04 11.89
C ASN A 226 10.98 0.09 13.23
N ILE A 227 10.12 -0.88 13.57
CA ILE A 227 9.29 -0.84 14.79
C ILE A 227 10.16 -0.79 16.06
N HIS A 228 11.38 -1.31 15.99
CA HIS A 228 12.37 -1.21 17.07
C HIS A 228 12.65 0.25 17.47
N GLU A 229 12.68 1.19 16.51
CA GLU A 229 12.90 2.62 16.83
C GLU A 229 11.75 3.15 17.72
N LEU A 230 10.50 2.74 17.46
CA LEU A 230 9.35 3.13 18.27
C LEU A 230 9.43 2.56 19.68
N ILE A 231 9.79 1.27 19.82
CA ILE A 231 9.94 0.62 21.13
C ILE A 231 11.07 1.27 21.93
N GLU A 232 12.21 1.53 21.29
CA GLU A 232 13.38 2.15 21.91
C GLU A 232 13.20 3.64 22.23
N ALA A 233 12.25 4.34 21.56
CA ALA A 233 11.89 5.72 21.88
C ALA A 233 11.01 5.81 23.14
N LEU A 234 10.22 4.77 23.47
CA LEU A 234 9.28 4.81 24.58
C LEU A 234 9.91 5.15 25.94
N PRO A 235 11.05 4.57 26.36
CA PRO A 235 11.69 4.94 27.63
C PRO A 235 12.35 6.33 27.62
N LEU A 236 12.51 6.97 26.45
CA LEU A 236 13.07 8.32 26.31
C LEU A 236 12.01 9.41 26.46
N MET A 237 10.72 9.05 26.47
CA MET A 237 9.62 9.99 26.67
C MET A 237 9.62 10.50 28.12
N THR A 238 9.52 11.82 28.29
CA THR A 238 9.65 12.50 29.59
C THR A 238 8.38 13.22 30.03
N GLN A 239 7.53 13.67 29.08
CA GLN A 239 6.29 14.38 29.38
C GLN A 239 5.13 13.44 29.65
N VAL A 240 5.11 12.27 28.99
CA VAL A 240 4.08 11.24 29.15
C VAL A 240 4.72 9.87 29.35
N PRO A 241 5.40 9.67 30.51
CA PRO A 241 6.22 8.48 30.76
C PRO A 241 5.40 7.19 30.96
N ASP A 242 4.09 7.28 31.12
CA ASP A 242 3.15 6.17 31.28
C ASP A 242 2.50 5.72 29.96
N ALA A 243 2.86 6.33 28.83
CA ALA A 243 2.34 5.94 27.51
C ALA A 243 2.64 4.46 27.19
N ILE A 244 1.71 3.85 26.48
CA ILE A 244 1.82 2.47 25.99
C ILE A 244 1.88 2.43 24.46
N ILE A 245 2.46 1.35 23.91
CA ILE A 245 2.42 1.06 22.49
C ILE A 245 1.50 -0.14 22.26
N GLU A 246 0.54 0.00 21.33
CA GLU A 246 -0.19 -1.12 20.74
C GLU A 246 0.34 -1.40 19.35
N ILE A 247 0.73 -2.66 19.10
CA ILE A 247 1.28 -3.14 17.84
C ILE A 247 0.31 -4.15 17.23
N VAL A 248 -0.35 -3.76 16.13
CA VAL A 248 -1.24 -4.63 15.36
C VAL A 248 -0.51 -5.16 14.14
N GLY A 249 -0.52 -6.48 13.97
CA GLY A 249 0.07 -7.19 12.86
C GLY A 249 0.93 -8.36 13.28
N GLY A 250 1.34 -9.15 12.28
CA GLY A 250 2.24 -10.28 12.42
C GLY A 250 3.48 -10.13 11.54
N GLY A 251 4.49 -10.95 11.75
CA GLY A 251 5.68 -10.98 10.92
C GLY A 251 6.91 -11.54 11.64
N GLU A 252 7.97 -11.71 10.86
CA GLU A 252 9.22 -12.38 11.27
C GLU A 252 9.97 -11.64 12.39
N GLN A 253 9.73 -10.34 12.56
CA GLN A 253 10.42 -9.54 13.58
C GLN A 253 9.79 -9.63 14.98
N ARG A 254 8.63 -10.30 15.15
CA ARG A 254 7.89 -10.29 16.42
C ARG A 254 8.76 -10.69 17.61
N VAL A 255 9.44 -11.84 17.53
CA VAL A 255 10.29 -12.34 18.63
C VAL A 255 11.43 -11.38 18.97
N HIS A 256 12.02 -10.77 17.94
CA HIS A 256 13.08 -9.78 18.12
C HIS A 256 12.58 -8.50 18.82
N LEU A 257 11.40 -8.02 18.42
CA LEU A 257 10.77 -6.83 19.01
C LEU A 257 10.33 -7.05 20.47
N GLU A 258 9.78 -8.23 20.78
CA GLU A 258 9.45 -8.62 22.14
C GLU A 258 10.70 -8.66 23.02
N LYS A 259 11.81 -9.22 22.49
CA LYS A 259 13.11 -9.21 23.21
C LYS A 259 13.63 -7.80 23.49
N ILE A 260 13.49 -6.86 22.54
CA ILE A 260 13.91 -5.46 22.77
C ILE A 260 13.10 -4.86 23.94
N ALA A 261 11.78 -5.09 23.97
CA ALA A 261 10.93 -4.59 25.05
C ALA A 261 11.31 -5.21 26.42
N ASP A 262 11.66 -6.50 26.45
CA ASP A 262 12.15 -7.19 27.64
C ASP A 262 13.51 -6.65 28.10
N ASP A 263 14.47 -6.50 27.19
CA ASP A 263 15.83 -5.99 27.47
C ASP A 263 15.82 -4.54 28.01
N LEU A 264 14.81 -3.74 27.60
CA LEU A 264 14.58 -2.37 28.08
C LEU A 264 13.73 -2.31 29.37
N GLY A 265 13.18 -3.42 29.84
CA GLY A 265 12.32 -3.47 31.03
C GLY A 265 10.96 -2.78 30.86
N ILE A 266 10.44 -2.70 29.63
CA ILE A 266 9.16 -2.03 29.31
C ILE A 266 8.13 -2.98 28.67
N ARG A 267 8.27 -4.29 28.88
CA ARG A 267 7.42 -5.31 28.26
C ARG A 267 5.93 -5.13 28.55
N ASP A 268 5.59 -4.66 29.72
CA ASP A 268 4.23 -4.35 30.18
C ASP A 268 3.61 -3.12 29.47
N ARG A 269 4.47 -2.25 28.90
CA ARG A 269 4.03 -1.06 28.14
C ARG A 269 3.97 -1.30 26.62
N VAL A 270 4.37 -2.47 26.12
CA VAL A 270 4.34 -2.82 24.68
C VAL A 270 3.41 -4.01 24.46
N ARG A 271 2.23 -3.75 23.89
CA ARG A 271 1.18 -4.74 23.66
C ARG A 271 1.19 -5.23 22.21
N PHE A 272 1.57 -6.47 21.98
CA PHE A 272 1.53 -7.12 20.67
C PHE A 272 0.18 -7.80 20.46
N LEU A 273 -0.72 -7.17 19.71
CA LEU A 273 -2.09 -7.65 19.51
C LEU A 273 -2.16 -8.76 18.43
N GLY A 274 -1.13 -8.90 17.58
CA GLY A 274 -1.13 -9.89 16.51
C GLY A 274 -2.04 -9.49 15.35
N LEU A 275 -2.48 -10.50 14.59
CA LEU A 275 -3.48 -10.32 13.55
C LEU A 275 -4.85 -10.22 14.22
N VAL A 276 -5.57 -9.16 13.95
CA VAL A 276 -6.89 -8.86 14.52
C VAL A 276 -7.94 -8.85 13.41
N SER A 277 -9.22 -8.92 13.79
CA SER A 277 -10.34 -8.71 12.85
C SER A 277 -10.41 -7.25 12.38
N ASP A 278 -11.14 -6.99 11.29
CA ASP A 278 -11.34 -5.65 10.76
C ASP A 278 -11.98 -4.71 11.80
N GLU A 279 -12.91 -5.21 12.59
CA GLU A 279 -13.54 -4.43 13.66
C GLU A 279 -12.57 -4.13 14.81
N GLU A 280 -11.77 -5.09 15.25
CA GLU A 280 -10.73 -4.86 16.26
C GLU A 280 -9.67 -3.88 15.77
N LEU A 281 -9.30 -3.94 14.47
CA LEU A 281 -8.40 -2.98 13.83
C LEU A 281 -9.01 -1.58 13.83
N ARG A 282 -10.29 -1.46 13.44
CA ARG A 282 -11.04 -0.20 13.47
C ARG A 282 -11.05 0.38 14.90
N GLN A 283 -11.36 -0.43 15.89
CA GLN A 283 -11.35 0.00 17.29
C GLN A 283 -9.96 0.42 17.78
N ALA A 284 -8.89 -0.25 17.34
CA ALA A 284 -7.53 0.17 17.66
C ALA A 284 -7.22 1.58 17.12
N TYR A 285 -7.60 1.89 15.89
CA TYR A 285 -7.47 3.26 15.35
C TYR A 285 -8.32 4.27 16.12
N LEU A 286 -9.57 3.93 16.45
CA LEU A 286 -10.48 4.85 17.12
C LEU A 286 -10.08 5.14 18.57
N ARG A 287 -9.44 4.20 19.29
CA ARG A 287 -9.07 4.39 20.70
C ARG A 287 -7.68 4.99 20.91
N CYS A 288 -6.76 4.89 19.93
CA CYS A 288 -5.42 5.42 20.10
C CYS A 288 -5.40 6.96 20.18
N ASP A 289 -4.38 7.53 20.83
CA ASP A 289 -4.18 8.96 20.97
C ASP A 289 -3.28 9.52 19.85
N VAL A 290 -2.34 8.69 19.34
CA VAL A 290 -1.46 9.01 18.22
C VAL A 290 -1.13 7.74 17.44
N PHE A 291 -1.06 7.86 16.11
CA PHE A 291 -0.57 6.80 15.23
C PHE A 291 0.89 7.06 14.88
N CYS A 292 1.74 6.03 14.93
CA CYS A 292 3.14 6.12 14.57
C CYS A 292 3.51 5.16 13.44
N GLN A 293 4.20 5.69 12.39
CA GLN A 293 4.75 4.87 11.30
C GLN A 293 6.26 5.15 11.15
N PRO A 294 7.13 4.31 11.73
CA PRO A 294 8.58 4.49 11.65
C PRO A 294 9.20 3.89 10.38
N GLY A 295 8.42 3.21 9.54
CA GLY A 295 8.90 2.55 8.33
C GLY A 295 9.51 3.52 7.31
N THR A 296 10.62 3.10 6.68
CA THR A 296 11.36 3.93 5.72
C THR A 296 11.22 3.49 4.27
N ALA A 297 10.36 2.50 3.97
CA ALA A 297 10.19 1.92 2.63
C ALA A 297 8.76 2.03 2.09
N GLU A 298 7.99 3.00 2.54
CA GLU A 298 6.60 3.18 2.13
C GLU A 298 6.49 3.87 0.76
N LEU A 299 5.78 3.23 -0.17
CA LEU A 299 5.40 3.88 -1.44
C LEU A 299 4.11 4.68 -1.29
N GLN A 300 3.17 4.15 -0.52
CA GLN A 300 1.99 4.81 0.04
C GLN A 300 1.60 4.04 1.31
N SER A 301 1.49 4.73 2.42
CA SER A 301 1.11 4.10 3.69
C SER A 301 -0.42 4.11 3.84
N LEU A 302 -1.09 3.02 3.46
CA LEU A 302 -2.53 2.88 3.64
C LEU A 302 -2.91 2.95 5.12
N VAL A 303 -2.13 2.32 6.00
CA VAL A 303 -2.34 2.34 7.44
C VAL A 303 -2.27 3.76 8.05
N THR A 304 -1.45 4.65 7.46
CA THR A 304 -1.45 6.07 7.84
C THR A 304 -2.73 6.77 7.36
N LEU A 305 -3.21 6.45 6.15
CA LEU A 305 -4.49 7.00 5.66
C LEU A 305 -5.66 6.52 6.53
N GLU A 306 -5.63 5.26 7.01
CA GLU A 306 -6.60 4.70 7.96
C GLU A 306 -6.60 5.48 9.29
N ALA A 307 -5.42 5.74 9.85
CA ALA A 307 -5.28 6.57 11.05
C ALA A 307 -5.84 8.00 10.86
N LEU A 308 -5.53 8.62 9.73
CA LEU A 308 -6.05 9.94 9.38
C LEU A 308 -7.57 9.91 9.18
N SER A 309 -8.12 8.84 8.61
CA SER A 309 -9.58 8.62 8.48
C SER A 309 -10.26 8.51 9.85
N ALA A 310 -9.61 7.84 10.80
CA ALA A 310 -10.05 7.76 12.20
C ALA A 310 -9.83 9.07 12.98
N SER A 311 -9.45 10.16 12.31
CA SER A 311 -9.13 11.46 12.94
C SER A 311 -8.06 11.34 14.02
N ARG A 312 -7.00 10.54 13.77
CA ARG A 312 -5.86 10.43 14.69
C ARG A 312 -4.70 11.29 14.20
N PRO A 313 -4.06 12.05 15.10
CA PRO A 313 -2.80 12.72 14.78
C PRO A 313 -1.71 11.68 14.52
N VAL A 314 -0.70 12.03 13.71
CA VAL A 314 0.31 11.09 13.26
C VAL A 314 1.73 11.55 13.59
N VAL A 315 2.63 10.58 13.89
CA VAL A 315 4.08 10.78 13.93
C VAL A 315 4.70 9.82 12.89
N LEU A 316 5.30 10.37 11.85
CA LEU A 316 5.79 9.60 10.71
C LEU A 316 7.29 9.80 10.49
N ALA A 317 7.96 8.76 10.02
CA ALA A 317 9.35 8.88 9.57
C ALA A 317 9.45 9.87 8.40
N ASN A 318 10.43 10.78 8.43
CA ASN A 318 10.73 11.67 7.31
C ASN A 318 11.44 10.89 6.20
N ALA A 319 10.73 9.96 5.57
CA ALA A 319 11.26 9.05 4.56
C ALA A 319 10.22 8.71 3.49
N MET A 320 10.71 8.54 2.27
CA MET A 320 9.93 8.09 1.10
C MET A 320 8.60 8.85 0.95
N ALA A 321 7.48 8.11 0.97
CA ALA A 321 6.15 8.68 0.72
C ALA A 321 5.45 9.22 1.97
N LEU A 322 6.01 9.08 3.17
CA LEU A 322 5.35 9.52 4.40
C LEU A 322 5.24 11.05 4.52
N PRO A 323 6.25 11.87 4.12
CA PRO A 323 6.20 13.31 4.27
C PRO A 323 5.00 13.99 3.62
N HIS A 324 4.44 13.45 2.54
CA HIS A 324 3.27 14.08 1.88
C HIS A 324 1.96 13.91 2.68
N LEU A 325 1.94 13.02 3.68
CA LEU A 325 0.79 12.79 4.55
C LEU A 325 0.78 13.68 5.79
N VAL A 326 1.90 14.37 6.08
CA VAL A 326 2.03 15.25 7.26
C VAL A 326 2.16 16.70 6.84
N ASP A 327 1.33 17.54 7.41
CA ASP A 327 1.52 18.98 7.48
C ASP A 327 2.00 19.28 8.91
N GLU A 328 3.29 19.62 9.05
CA GLU A 328 4.01 19.74 10.33
C GLU A 328 3.29 20.67 11.31
N GLY A 329 2.93 20.15 12.48
CA GLY A 329 2.18 20.89 13.51
C GLY A 329 0.70 21.12 13.22
N VAL A 330 0.16 20.63 12.09
CA VAL A 330 -1.24 20.78 11.68
C VAL A 330 -2.02 19.47 11.85
N ASN A 331 -1.47 18.34 11.38
CA ASN A 331 -2.09 17.02 11.56
C ASN A 331 -1.14 15.99 12.22
N GLY A 332 0.09 16.40 12.52
CA GLY A 332 1.10 15.54 13.12
C GLY A 332 2.50 16.11 13.00
N TYR A 333 3.48 15.25 13.19
CA TYR A 333 4.90 15.59 13.11
C TYR A 333 5.68 14.53 12.34
N MET A 334 6.79 14.97 11.73
CA MET A 334 7.79 14.06 11.18
C MET A 334 8.96 13.94 12.13
N PHE A 335 9.57 12.76 12.18
CA PHE A 335 10.83 12.54 12.88
C PHE A 335 11.92 12.04 11.92
N LYS A 336 13.17 12.26 12.29
CA LYS A 336 14.32 11.82 11.51
C LYS A 336 14.58 10.32 11.74
N PRO A 337 14.51 9.46 10.71
CA PRO A 337 14.77 8.02 10.86
C PRO A 337 16.13 7.75 11.53
N GLY A 338 16.15 6.82 12.48
CA GLY A 338 17.32 6.49 13.28
C GLY A 338 17.55 7.39 14.50
N ASP A 339 16.78 8.45 14.67
CA ASP A 339 16.85 9.39 15.79
C ASP A 339 15.71 9.12 16.78
N ARG A 340 15.98 8.24 17.75
CA ARG A 340 14.99 7.80 18.75
C ARG A 340 14.56 8.91 19.69
N GLN A 341 15.48 9.88 19.97
CA GLN A 341 15.14 11.01 20.81
C GLN A 341 14.17 11.96 20.08
N ASP A 342 14.43 12.27 18.80
CA ASP A 342 13.50 13.07 18.00
C ASP A 342 12.12 12.41 17.89
N LEU A 343 12.06 11.06 17.74
CA LEU A 343 10.82 10.32 17.77
C LEU A 343 10.09 10.45 19.12
N ALA A 344 10.80 10.27 20.24
CA ALA A 344 10.25 10.43 21.58
C ALA A 344 9.70 11.84 21.80
N ASP A 345 10.46 12.88 21.42
CA ASP A 345 10.05 14.28 21.56
C ASP A 345 8.79 14.61 20.75
N LYS A 346 8.63 14.04 19.53
CA LYS A 346 7.42 14.22 18.71
C LYS A 346 6.20 13.51 19.31
N LEU A 347 6.39 12.30 19.85
CA LEU A 347 5.32 11.57 20.54
C LEU A 347 4.90 12.30 21.81
N ASP A 348 5.83 12.71 22.67
CA ASP A 348 5.59 13.51 23.87
C ASP A 348 4.80 14.77 23.54
N ARG A 349 5.21 15.48 22.48
CA ARG A 349 4.56 16.71 22.05
C ARG A 349 3.08 16.55 21.69
N ILE A 350 2.69 15.42 21.08
CA ILE A 350 1.27 15.14 20.78
C ILE A 350 0.54 14.67 22.03
N LEU A 351 1.11 13.74 22.79
CA LEU A 351 0.43 13.12 23.91
C LEU A 351 0.24 14.09 25.09
N ALA A 352 1.12 15.06 25.24
CA ALA A 352 1.00 16.12 26.24
C ALA A 352 -0.07 17.19 25.91
N LEU A 353 -0.58 17.23 24.68
CA LEU A 353 -1.68 18.12 24.30
C LEU A 353 -2.98 17.72 25.03
N SER A 354 -3.85 18.70 25.25
CA SER A 354 -5.23 18.42 25.67
C SER A 354 -5.98 17.59 24.62
N GLU A 355 -7.07 16.93 25.04
CA GLU A 355 -7.90 16.13 24.12
C GLU A 355 -8.44 16.98 22.96
N ASP A 356 -8.87 18.21 23.24
CA ASP A 356 -9.37 19.14 22.22
C ASP A 356 -8.29 19.54 21.19
N GLU A 357 -7.06 19.73 21.63
CA GLU A 357 -5.94 20.06 20.74
C GLU A 357 -5.56 18.85 19.87
N ARG A 358 -5.51 17.64 20.45
CA ARG A 358 -5.31 16.40 19.68
C ARG A 358 -6.43 16.18 18.67
N ALA A 359 -7.68 16.45 19.06
CA ALA A 359 -8.84 16.34 18.16
C ALA A 359 -8.73 17.29 16.97
N LYS A 360 -8.23 18.53 17.18
CA LYS A 360 -7.98 19.50 16.07
C LYS A 360 -6.95 18.98 15.07
N LEU A 361 -5.85 18.39 15.56
CA LEU A 361 -4.84 17.75 14.70
C LEU A 361 -5.47 16.59 13.91
N GLY A 362 -6.23 15.73 14.58
CA GLY A 362 -6.93 14.61 13.96
C GLY A 362 -7.90 15.04 12.87
N GLN A 363 -8.73 16.06 13.13
CA GLN A 363 -9.66 16.62 12.15
C GLN A 363 -8.94 17.24 10.93
N ALA A 364 -7.77 17.85 11.13
CA ALA A 364 -6.96 18.34 10.01
C ALA A 364 -6.45 17.17 9.15
N GLY A 365 -6.01 16.08 9.77
CA GLY A 365 -5.64 14.85 9.09
C GLY A 365 -6.82 14.24 8.32
N HIS A 366 -7.99 14.19 8.91
CA HIS A 366 -9.22 13.70 8.27
C HIS A 366 -9.58 14.53 7.01
N ARG A 367 -9.50 15.86 7.08
CA ARG A 367 -9.70 16.69 5.87
C ARG A 367 -8.68 16.39 4.77
N LYS A 368 -7.43 16.12 5.14
CA LYS A 368 -6.37 15.76 4.17
C LYS A 368 -6.65 14.41 3.49
N VAL A 369 -7.09 13.41 4.25
CA VAL A 369 -7.35 12.07 3.69
C VAL A 369 -8.51 12.02 2.71
N MET A 370 -9.45 12.96 2.76
CA MET A 370 -10.56 13.04 1.79
C MET A 370 -10.10 13.17 0.33
N ASN A 371 -8.86 13.63 0.09
CA ASN A 371 -8.26 13.62 -1.24
C ASN A 371 -7.85 12.22 -1.70
N HIS A 372 -7.77 11.26 -0.77
CA HIS A 372 -7.44 9.86 -1.01
C HIS A 372 -8.67 8.94 -0.93
N ALA A 373 -9.88 9.48 -0.94
CA ALA A 373 -11.11 8.70 -0.89
C ALA A 373 -11.19 7.71 -2.08
N GLN A 374 -11.54 6.45 -1.78
CA GLN A 374 -11.59 5.36 -2.76
C GLN A 374 -12.43 5.73 -3.98
N ARG A 375 -13.61 6.32 -3.77
CA ARG A 375 -14.49 6.74 -4.85
C ARG A 375 -13.78 7.63 -5.88
N LYS A 376 -13.05 8.66 -5.43
CA LYS A 376 -12.28 9.56 -6.34
C LYS A 376 -11.20 8.79 -7.12
N THR A 377 -10.52 7.87 -6.46
CA THR A 377 -9.52 7.00 -7.11
C THR A 377 -10.16 6.17 -8.21
N MET A 378 -11.28 5.51 -7.91
CA MET A 378 -11.97 4.64 -8.86
C MET A 378 -12.60 5.40 -10.02
N ASP A 379 -13.18 6.60 -9.78
CA ASP A 379 -13.65 7.50 -10.82
C ASP A 379 -12.51 7.89 -11.78
N SER A 380 -11.33 8.17 -11.22
CA SER A 380 -10.13 8.49 -12.01
C SER A 380 -9.66 7.30 -12.87
N PHE A 381 -9.66 6.08 -12.34
CA PHE A 381 -9.29 4.90 -13.12
C PHE A 381 -10.32 4.60 -14.22
N GLU A 382 -11.61 4.72 -13.93
CA GLU A 382 -12.66 4.53 -14.95
C GLU A 382 -12.53 5.56 -16.07
N ALA A 383 -12.30 6.84 -15.75
CA ALA A 383 -12.03 7.89 -16.72
C ALA A 383 -10.79 7.54 -17.60
N LEU A 384 -9.70 7.05 -16.97
CA LEU A 384 -8.53 6.58 -17.72
C LEU A 384 -8.87 5.40 -18.64
N TYR A 385 -9.73 4.48 -18.23
CA TYR A 385 -10.16 3.35 -19.08
C TYR A 385 -10.94 3.82 -20.29
N ARG A 386 -11.72 4.88 -20.17
CA ARG A 386 -12.48 5.50 -21.25
C ARG A 386 -11.66 6.44 -22.13
N GLY A 387 -10.42 6.74 -21.74
CA GLY A 387 -9.55 7.63 -22.50
C GLY A 387 -9.68 9.10 -22.15
N GLU A 388 -10.33 9.40 -21.07
CA GLU A 388 -10.55 10.75 -20.59
C GLU A 388 -9.31 11.31 -19.86
N LYS A 389 -9.24 12.64 -19.77
CA LYS A 389 -8.20 13.32 -19.00
C LYS A 389 -8.56 13.30 -17.52
N VAL A 390 -7.60 12.92 -16.68
CA VAL A 390 -7.72 12.94 -15.23
C VAL A 390 -6.86 14.07 -14.68
N SER A 391 -7.45 14.92 -13.85
CA SER A 391 -6.70 15.91 -13.06
C SER A 391 -6.14 15.24 -11.81
N THR A 392 -4.84 15.40 -11.58
CA THR A 392 -4.19 14.99 -10.33
C THR A 392 -4.26 16.15 -9.34
N HIS A 393 -4.72 15.87 -8.14
CA HIS A 393 -4.76 16.83 -7.03
C HIS A 393 -3.50 16.74 -6.18
#